data_d4f194a74a6284a44f233dc584f6605c
#
_entry.id   d4f194a74a6284a44f233dc584f6605c
#
_cell.length_a   1.000
_cell.length_b   1.000
_cell.length_c   1.000
_cell.angle_alpha   90.00
_cell.angle_beta   90.00
_cell.angle_gamma   90.00
#
_symmetry.space_group_name_H-M   'P 1'
#
loop_
_entity.id
_entity.type
_entity.pdbx_description
1 polymer ?
#
loop_
_entity_poly.entity_id
_entity_poly.type
_entity_poly.pdbx_seq_one_letter_code
_entity_poly.pdbx_strand_id
1 'polypeptide(L)'
;MNSINKKEIEKFSKMAAEWWDPSGKFKPLHKFNPIRIQYIKENIISNFKLKIKKKPLDKINILDIGCGGGLLSEPMTRLGANVTGIDASSKNINIAKLHAKKNKLKINYLCSSPEKLKIKKKFDVILNMEIIEHVEDINFFINSCSKLLKKNGLMFVATLNKTLKSYMFAIIGAEYVLRWLPIGTHDWEKFVKPEELKKILIKNNLKLEKLDGMNFNIIKDEWSISSDTSINYIAKSIKL
;
A
#
# COMPACT_ATOMS: atom_id res chain seq x y z
N MET A 1 20.07 4.58 -10.45
CA MET A 1 18.99 5.30 -9.74
C MET A 1 18.47 4.43 -8.61
N ASN A 2 17.97 5.03 -7.55
CA ASN A 2 17.45 4.35 -6.37
C ASN A 2 16.13 5.03 -5.99
N SER A 3 15.05 4.26 -5.75
CA SER A 3 13.75 4.80 -5.30
C SER A 3 13.72 5.09 -3.79
N ILE A 4 14.74 4.63 -3.06
CA ILE A 4 14.78 4.65 -1.59
C ILE A 4 15.15 6.02 -1.04
N ASN A 5 14.31 6.57 -0.15
CA ASN A 5 14.66 7.69 0.73
C ASN A 5 15.15 7.17 2.10
N LYS A 6 16.42 7.39 2.42
CA LYS A 6 17.05 6.87 3.65
C LYS A 6 16.43 7.45 4.93
N LYS A 7 16.05 8.73 4.92
CA LYS A 7 15.44 9.40 6.09
C LYS A 7 14.08 8.79 6.42
N GLU A 8 13.28 8.48 5.39
CA GLU A 8 12.00 7.80 5.58
C GLU A 8 12.18 6.39 6.16
N ILE A 9 13.17 5.62 5.65
CA ILE A 9 13.46 4.28 6.21
C ILE A 9 13.81 4.36 7.68
N GLU A 10 14.68 5.30 8.08
CA GLU A 10 15.06 5.48 9.48
C GLU A 10 13.87 5.82 10.38
N LYS A 11 12.99 6.72 9.89
CA LYS A 11 11.78 7.13 10.58
C LYS A 11 10.86 5.93 10.85
N PHE A 12 10.48 5.16 9.84
CA PHE A 12 9.63 3.98 10.00
C PHE A 12 10.32 2.85 10.78
N SER A 13 11.63 2.70 10.66
CA SER A 13 12.41 1.72 11.43
C SER A 13 12.38 1.96 12.94
N LYS A 14 12.26 3.22 13.38
CA LYS A 14 12.14 3.57 14.81
C LYS A 14 10.80 3.13 15.40
N MET A 15 9.77 3.00 14.59
CA MET A 15 8.43 2.61 15.01
C MET A 15 8.14 1.11 14.78
N ALA A 16 9.09 0.35 14.26
CA ALA A 16 8.88 -1.02 13.80
C ALA A 16 8.25 -1.96 14.84
N ALA A 17 8.58 -1.81 16.13
CA ALA A 17 8.04 -2.63 17.20
C ALA A 17 6.52 -2.47 17.39
N GLU A 18 5.95 -1.33 16.99
CA GLU A 18 4.54 -0.98 17.20
C GLU A 18 3.62 -1.40 16.04
N TRP A 19 4.14 -2.01 14.95
CA TRP A 19 3.33 -2.37 13.78
C TRP A 19 2.05 -3.14 14.12
N TRP A 20 2.09 -4.02 15.12
CA TRP A 20 0.98 -4.89 15.49
C TRP A 20 0.27 -4.46 16.77
N ASP A 21 0.60 -3.30 17.32
CA ASP A 21 -0.14 -2.68 18.42
C ASP A 21 -1.32 -1.87 17.87
N PRO A 22 -2.58 -2.33 18.06
CA PRO A 22 -3.76 -1.63 17.55
C PRO A 22 -4.06 -0.32 18.28
N SER A 23 -3.38 -0.05 19.41
CA SER A 23 -3.47 1.19 20.17
C SER A 23 -2.27 2.11 19.96
N GLY A 24 -1.20 1.62 19.32
CA GLY A 24 0.05 2.33 19.05
C GLY A 24 -0.03 3.28 17.85
N LYS A 25 1.14 3.68 17.36
CA LYS A 25 1.29 4.66 16.26
C LYS A 25 0.65 4.23 14.93
N PHE A 26 0.44 2.92 14.72
CA PHE A 26 -0.21 2.38 13.53
C PHE A 26 -1.72 2.12 13.71
N LYS A 27 -2.32 2.56 14.83
CA LYS A 27 -3.77 2.48 15.06
C LYS A 27 -4.63 2.96 13.87
N PRO A 28 -4.31 4.09 13.18
CA PRO A 28 -5.06 4.52 12.00
C PRO A 28 -5.03 3.47 10.88
N LEU A 29 -3.88 2.83 10.64
CA LEU A 29 -3.76 1.79 9.62
C LEU A 29 -4.56 0.53 10.00
N HIS A 30 -4.60 0.14 11.27
CA HIS A 30 -5.44 -0.96 11.73
C HIS A 30 -6.93 -0.70 11.47
N LYS A 31 -7.41 0.51 11.73
CA LYS A 31 -8.80 0.91 11.45
C LYS A 31 -9.09 1.01 9.94
N PHE A 32 -8.13 1.45 9.16
CA PHE A 32 -8.25 1.64 7.71
C PHE A 32 -8.17 0.34 6.91
N ASN A 33 -7.38 -0.62 7.38
CA ASN A 33 -7.08 -1.85 6.64
C ASN A 33 -8.30 -2.69 6.24
N PRO A 34 -9.35 -2.88 7.06
CA PRO A 34 -10.50 -3.70 6.66
C PRO A 34 -11.15 -3.28 5.33
N ILE A 35 -11.41 -1.98 5.15
CA ILE A 35 -12.00 -1.48 3.90
C ILE A 35 -11.05 -1.60 2.71
N ARG A 36 -9.75 -1.38 2.94
CA ARG A 36 -8.68 -1.53 1.95
C ARG A 36 -8.57 -2.98 1.48
N ILE A 37 -8.57 -3.94 2.41
CA ILE A 37 -8.55 -5.38 2.12
C ILE A 37 -9.77 -5.79 1.31
N GLN A 38 -10.96 -5.33 1.70
CA GLN A 38 -12.20 -5.61 0.98
C GLN A 38 -12.15 -5.07 -0.45
N TYR A 39 -11.76 -3.80 -0.63
CA TYR A 39 -11.64 -3.17 -1.94
C TYR A 39 -10.68 -3.93 -2.86
N ILE A 40 -9.48 -4.26 -2.38
CA ILE A 40 -8.48 -4.99 -3.14
C ILE A 40 -9.01 -6.38 -3.52
N LYS A 41 -9.54 -7.13 -2.55
CA LYS A 41 -10.11 -8.46 -2.76
C LYS A 41 -11.19 -8.46 -3.86
N GLU A 42 -12.16 -7.56 -3.77
CA GLU A 42 -13.28 -7.49 -4.71
C GLU A 42 -12.81 -7.16 -6.13
N ASN A 43 -11.89 -6.21 -6.27
CA ASN A 43 -11.32 -5.84 -7.56
C ASN A 43 -10.46 -6.98 -8.18
N ILE A 44 -9.73 -7.74 -7.36
CA ILE A 44 -8.98 -8.93 -7.83
C ILE A 44 -9.96 -10.01 -8.31
N ILE A 45 -10.98 -10.33 -7.51
CA ILE A 45 -12.01 -11.33 -7.86
C ILE A 45 -12.68 -10.97 -9.18
N SER A 46 -13.12 -9.72 -9.33
CA SER A 46 -13.78 -9.23 -10.53
C SER A 46 -12.86 -9.30 -11.76
N ASN A 47 -11.63 -8.78 -11.65
CA ASN A 47 -10.69 -8.72 -12.78
C ASN A 47 -10.28 -10.11 -13.30
N PHE A 48 -9.98 -11.03 -12.39
CA PHE A 48 -9.54 -12.38 -12.75
C PHE A 48 -10.70 -13.40 -12.81
N LYS A 49 -11.95 -12.93 -12.69
CA LYS A 49 -13.17 -13.77 -12.72
C LYS A 49 -13.09 -14.97 -11.77
N LEU A 50 -12.61 -14.72 -10.55
CA LEU A 50 -12.39 -15.78 -9.57
C LEU A 50 -13.71 -16.22 -8.93
N LYS A 51 -13.80 -17.50 -8.55
CA LYS A 51 -14.93 -18.02 -7.79
C LYS A 51 -14.90 -17.53 -6.34
N ILE A 52 -16.06 -17.11 -5.82
CA ILE A 52 -16.21 -16.75 -4.41
C ILE A 52 -16.19 -18.03 -3.59
N LYS A 53 -15.16 -18.20 -2.78
CA LYS A 53 -14.91 -19.34 -1.88
C LYS A 53 -14.16 -18.89 -0.62
N LYS A 54 -13.95 -19.79 0.33
CA LYS A 54 -13.24 -19.48 1.59
C LYS A 54 -11.84 -18.86 1.37
N LYS A 55 -11.11 -19.28 0.31
CA LYS A 55 -9.83 -18.71 -0.11
C LYS A 55 -9.95 -18.20 -1.56
N PRO A 56 -10.56 -17.03 -1.79
CA PRO A 56 -10.89 -16.56 -3.13
C PRO A 56 -9.66 -16.18 -3.96
N LEU A 57 -8.53 -15.85 -3.31
CA LEU A 57 -7.29 -15.43 -3.98
C LEU A 57 -6.29 -16.59 -4.17
N ASP A 58 -6.74 -17.83 -4.07
CA ASP A 58 -5.92 -19.00 -4.35
C ASP A 58 -5.26 -18.93 -5.73
N LYS A 59 -3.95 -19.22 -5.80
CA LYS A 59 -3.07 -19.11 -6.99
C LYS A 59 -2.74 -17.69 -7.47
N ILE A 60 -3.26 -16.64 -6.84
CA ILE A 60 -2.87 -15.26 -7.14
C ILE A 60 -1.53 -14.95 -6.47
N ASN A 61 -0.55 -14.47 -7.24
CA ASN A 61 0.74 -14.04 -6.72
C ASN A 61 0.71 -12.53 -6.51
N ILE A 62 0.86 -12.10 -5.27
CA ILE A 62 0.82 -10.70 -4.87
C ILE A 62 2.22 -10.25 -4.44
N LEU A 63 2.65 -9.09 -4.91
CA LEU A 63 3.80 -8.36 -4.39
C LEU A 63 3.28 -7.17 -3.58
N ASP A 64 3.58 -7.14 -2.30
CA ASP A 64 3.27 -6.04 -1.38
C ASP A 64 4.54 -5.21 -1.16
N ILE A 65 4.59 -4.01 -1.72
CA ILE A 65 5.76 -3.13 -1.72
C ILE A 65 5.61 -2.07 -0.64
N GLY A 66 6.64 -1.92 0.22
CA GLY A 66 6.53 -1.16 1.44
C GLY A 66 5.64 -1.87 2.46
N CYS A 67 5.76 -3.19 2.56
CA CYS A 67 4.86 -4.03 3.36
C CYS A 67 4.90 -3.75 4.87
N GLY A 68 5.89 -2.98 5.36
CA GLY A 68 6.07 -2.67 6.77
C GLY A 68 6.12 -3.94 7.64
N GLY A 69 5.31 -3.96 8.70
CA GLY A 69 5.15 -5.14 9.57
C GLY A 69 4.25 -6.23 9.01
N GLY A 70 3.72 -6.10 7.78
CA GLY A 70 2.91 -7.12 7.12
C GLY A 70 1.40 -6.99 7.32
N LEU A 71 0.90 -5.82 7.73
CA LEU A 71 -0.52 -5.57 8.03
C LEU A 71 -1.45 -5.88 6.84
N LEU A 72 -0.98 -5.76 5.61
CA LEU A 72 -1.75 -6.10 4.40
C LEU A 72 -1.35 -7.47 3.84
N SER A 73 -0.07 -7.82 3.90
CA SER A 73 0.45 -9.11 3.44
C SER A 73 -0.24 -10.31 4.10
N GLU A 74 -0.45 -10.26 5.42
CA GLU A 74 -1.08 -11.38 6.15
C GLU A 74 -2.54 -11.61 5.77
N PRO A 75 -3.44 -10.61 5.74
CA PRO A 75 -4.81 -10.79 5.28
C PRO A 75 -4.90 -11.33 3.86
N MET A 76 -4.06 -10.85 2.92
CA MET A 76 -4.02 -11.36 1.55
C MET A 76 -3.64 -12.86 1.52
N THR A 77 -2.69 -13.26 2.37
CA THR A 77 -2.30 -14.66 2.52
C THR A 77 -3.42 -15.52 3.12
N ARG A 78 -4.16 -15.00 4.12
CA ARG A 78 -5.33 -15.68 4.70
C ARG A 78 -6.45 -15.87 3.67
N LEU A 79 -6.59 -14.95 2.71
CA LEU A 79 -7.49 -15.06 1.56
C LEU A 79 -6.99 -16.04 0.49
N GLY A 80 -5.81 -16.64 0.66
CA GLY A 80 -5.26 -17.70 -0.18
C GLY A 80 -4.18 -17.26 -1.17
N ALA A 81 -3.83 -15.97 -1.23
CA ALA A 81 -2.80 -15.50 -2.14
C ALA A 81 -1.38 -16.00 -1.76
N ASN A 82 -0.53 -16.17 -2.78
CA ASN A 82 0.91 -16.35 -2.60
C ASN A 82 1.57 -14.98 -2.49
N VAL A 83 1.86 -14.53 -1.27
CA VAL A 83 2.35 -13.18 -1.02
C VAL A 83 3.88 -13.14 -0.91
N THR A 84 4.48 -12.19 -1.60
CA THR A 84 5.84 -11.70 -1.34
C THR A 84 5.71 -10.27 -0.82
N GLY A 85 6.23 -10.00 0.37
CA GLY A 85 6.30 -8.66 0.96
C GLY A 85 7.72 -8.14 0.87
N ILE A 86 7.90 -6.90 0.40
CA ILE A 86 9.20 -6.24 0.42
C ILE A 86 9.13 -4.91 1.15
N ASP A 87 10.16 -4.59 1.88
CA ASP A 87 10.36 -3.32 2.57
C ASP A 87 11.85 -2.98 2.60
N ALA A 88 12.20 -1.70 2.54
CA ALA A 88 13.59 -1.27 2.58
C ALA A 88 14.19 -1.32 3.99
N SER A 89 13.35 -1.37 5.04
CA SER A 89 13.75 -1.52 6.44
C SER A 89 13.88 -2.99 6.84
N SER A 90 15.08 -3.41 7.19
CA SER A 90 15.32 -4.75 7.76
C SER A 90 14.58 -4.97 9.07
N LYS A 91 14.37 -3.91 9.88
CA LYS A 91 13.62 -3.98 11.13
C LYS A 91 12.15 -4.31 10.87
N ASN A 92 11.51 -3.63 9.90
CA ASN A 92 10.13 -3.92 9.49
C ASN A 92 9.99 -5.37 9.02
N ILE A 93 10.90 -5.82 8.16
CA ILE A 93 10.91 -7.19 7.64
C ILE A 93 11.07 -8.23 8.76
N ASN A 94 11.90 -7.96 9.77
CA ASN A 94 12.05 -8.88 10.90
C ASN A 94 10.75 -8.98 11.71
N ILE A 95 10.08 -7.86 11.99
CA ILE A 95 8.77 -7.84 12.67
C ILE A 95 7.73 -8.62 11.86
N ALA A 96 7.65 -8.35 10.54
CA ALA A 96 6.72 -9.06 9.65
C ALA A 96 6.95 -10.58 9.66
N LYS A 97 8.21 -11.03 9.59
CA LYS A 97 8.57 -12.46 9.67
C LYS A 97 8.18 -13.09 10.99
N LEU A 98 8.47 -12.42 12.12
CA LEU A 98 8.14 -12.91 13.45
C LEU A 98 6.62 -13.06 13.62
N HIS A 99 5.85 -12.04 13.22
CA HIS A 99 4.40 -12.07 13.33
C HIS A 99 3.76 -13.14 12.45
N ALA A 100 4.20 -13.24 11.19
CA ALA A 100 3.72 -14.30 10.28
C ALA A 100 4.04 -15.71 10.80
N LYS A 101 5.25 -15.92 11.37
CA LYS A 101 5.63 -17.20 12.00
C LYS A 101 4.73 -17.54 13.17
N LYS A 102 4.45 -16.58 14.07
CA LYS A 102 3.53 -16.74 15.21
C LYS A 102 2.13 -17.14 14.73
N ASN A 103 1.67 -16.59 13.61
CA ASN A 103 0.37 -16.88 13.01
C ASN A 103 0.37 -18.06 12.02
N LYS A 104 1.48 -18.80 11.90
CA LYS A 104 1.63 -19.96 11.00
C LYS A 104 1.34 -19.62 9.52
N LEU A 105 1.64 -18.37 9.09
CA LEU A 105 1.46 -17.92 7.72
C LEU A 105 2.76 -18.10 6.93
N LYS A 106 2.63 -18.54 5.67
CA LYS A 106 3.75 -18.68 4.73
C LYS A 106 3.79 -17.46 3.81
N ILE A 107 4.63 -16.49 4.14
CA ILE A 107 4.85 -15.26 3.37
C ILE A 107 6.33 -15.10 3.11
N ASN A 108 6.69 -14.75 1.87
CA ASN A 108 8.08 -14.49 1.50
C ASN A 108 8.41 -13.02 1.76
N TYR A 109 9.02 -12.72 2.91
CA TYR A 109 9.44 -11.35 3.26
C TYR A 109 10.92 -11.11 2.95
N LEU A 110 11.22 -10.05 2.18
CA LEU A 110 12.57 -9.68 1.74
C LEU A 110 12.86 -8.21 2.03
N CYS A 111 14.04 -7.93 2.57
CA CYS A 111 14.54 -6.55 2.69
C CYS A 111 15.06 -6.11 1.31
N SER A 112 14.24 -5.36 0.57
CA SER A 112 14.54 -4.96 -0.82
C SER A 112 13.68 -3.78 -1.25
N SER A 113 14.00 -3.25 -2.45
CA SER A 113 13.17 -2.31 -3.20
C SER A 113 12.80 -2.93 -4.55
N PRO A 114 11.77 -2.41 -5.26
CA PRO A 114 11.31 -3.03 -6.51
C PRO A 114 12.41 -3.11 -7.58
N GLU A 115 13.27 -2.10 -7.70
CA GLU A 115 14.38 -2.07 -8.65
C GLU A 115 15.51 -3.05 -8.32
N LYS A 116 15.63 -3.46 -7.03
CA LYS A 116 16.66 -4.41 -6.57
C LYS A 116 16.16 -5.84 -6.47
N LEU A 117 14.85 -6.05 -6.64
CA LEU A 117 14.24 -7.35 -6.47
C LEU A 117 14.62 -8.30 -7.61
N LYS A 118 15.52 -9.26 -7.34
CA LYS A 118 16.00 -10.25 -8.30
C LYS A 118 15.09 -11.49 -8.27
N ILE A 119 13.89 -11.40 -8.85
CA ILE A 119 12.95 -12.50 -8.97
C ILE A 119 12.61 -12.72 -10.45
N LYS A 120 12.73 -13.97 -10.93
CA LYS A 120 12.35 -14.34 -12.32
C LYS A 120 10.84 -14.32 -12.53
N LYS A 121 10.06 -14.60 -11.47
CA LYS A 121 8.60 -14.70 -11.52
C LYS A 121 7.96 -13.31 -11.45
N LYS A 122 7.04 -13.00 -12.37
CA LYS A 122 6.20 -11.81 -12.32
C LYS A 122 4.95 -12.07 -11.47
N PHE A 123 4.36 -10.98 -10.98
CA PHE A 123 3.20 -11.00 -10.09
C PHE A 123 1.90 -10.73 -10.86
N ASP A 124 0.80 -11.29 -10.38
CA ASP A 124 -0.55 -11.03 -10.86
C ASP A 124 -1.06 -9.68 -10.34
N VAL A 125 -0.64 -9.33 -9.11
CA VAL A 125 -1.05 -8.11 -8.42
C VAL A 125 0.16 -7.48 -7.72
N ILE A 126 0.25 -6.14 -7.80
CA ILE A 126 1.19 -5.32 -7.02
C ILE A 126 0.40 -4.35 -6.16
N LEU A 127 0.77 -4.27 -4.89
CA LEU A 127 0.21 -3.35 -3.91
C LEU A 127 1.26 -2.30 -3.54
N ASN A 128 0.90 -1.03 -3.67
CA ASN A 128 1.70 0.13 -3.28
C ASN A 128 0.81 1.01 -2.39
N MET A 129 0.76 0.68 -1.09
CA MET A 129 -0.14 1.34 -0.14
C MET A 129 0.63 2.31 0.73
N GLU A 130 0.33 3.61 0.62
CA GLU A 130 1.00 4.70 1.37
C GLU A 130 2.53 4.62 1.23
N ILE A 131 3.02 4.51 -0.01
CA ILE A 131 4.46 4.36 -0.27
C ILE A 131 4.99 5.38 -1.28
N ILE A 132 4.19 5.80 -2.27
CA ILE A 132 4.69 6.64 -3.36
C ILE A 132 5.09 8.04 -2.92
N GLU A 133 4.50 8.57 -1.84
CA GLU A 133 4.87 9.83 -1.19
C GLU A 133 6.20 9.78 -0.44
N HIS A 134 6.74 8.58 -0.21
CA HIS A 134 7.98 8.33 0.53
C HIS A 134 9.17 7.97 -0.36
N VAL A 135 8.97 7.88 -1.69
CA VAL A 135 10.05 7.56 -2.64
C VAL A 135 10.70 8.82 -3.20
N GLU A 136 11.95 8.70 -3.66
CA GLU A 136 12.70 9.81 -4.25
C GLU A 136 12.21 10.17 -5.66
N ASP A 137 11.86 9.16 -6.48
CA ASP A 137 11.38 9.32 -7.86
C ASP A 137 10.23 8.36 -8.11
N ILE A 138 9.01 8.92 -8.17
CA ILE A 138 7.78 8.16 -8.37
C ILE A 138 7.76 7.48 -9.74
N ASN A 139 8.24 8.15 -10.80
CA ASN A 139 8.23 7.57 -12.13
C ASN A 139 9.18 6.37 -12.23
N PHE A 140 10.39 6.48 -11.67
CA PHE A 140 11.34 5.37 -11.61
C PHE A 140 10.80 4.20 -10.75
N PHE A 141 10.15 4.52 -9.62
CA PHE A 141 9.51 3.54 -8.75
C PHE A 141 8.40 2.77 -9.49
N ILE A 142 7.44 3.48 -10.10
CA ILE A 142 6.32 2.87 -10.85
C ILE A 142 6.83 2.07 -12.04
N ASN A 143 7.86 2.55 -12.75
CA ASN A 143 8.53 1.78 -13.82
C ASN A 143 9.06 0.45 -13.30
N SER A 144 9.76 0.47 -12.17
CA SER A 144 10.31 -0.73 -11.55
C SER A 144 9.21 -1.70 -11.12
N CYS A 145 8.13 -1.20 -10.54
CA CYS A 145 6.94 -2.00 -10.21
C CYS A 145 6.30 -2.59 -11.46
N SER A 146 6.10 -1.79 -12.52
CA SER A 146 5.50 -2.26 -13.77
C SER A 146 6.28 -3.42 -14.39
N LYS A 147 7.62 -3.41 -14.34
CA LYS A 147 8.45 -4.52 -14.85
C LYS A 147 8.22 -5.85 -14.13
N LEU A 148 7.83 -5.80 -12.86
CA LEU A 148 7.52 -6.98 -12.02
C LEU A 148 6.09 -7.49 -12.21
N LEU A 149 5.21 -6.70 -12.84
CA LEU A 149 3.82 -7.05 -13.06
C LEU A 149 3.65 -7.84 -14.36
N LYS A 150 2.78 -8.85 -14.36
CA LYS A 150 2.38 -9.59 -15.56
C LYS A 150 1.53 -8.69 -16.47
N LYS A 151 1.48 -9.02 -17.77
CA LYS A 151 0.48 -8.47 -18.69
C LYS A 151 -0.93 -8.78 -18.15
N ASN A 152 -1.86 -7.84 -18.22
CA ASN A 152 -3.21 -7.89 -17.62
C ASN A 152 -3.20 -8.02 -16.08
N GLY A 153 -2.05 -7.86 -15.43
CA GLY A 153 -1.95 -7.80 -13.97
C GLY A 153 -2.43 -6.47 -13.41
N LEU A 154 -2.84 -6.46 -12.15
CA LEU A 154 -3.34 -5.28 -11.45
C LEU A 154 -2.26 -4.62 -10.62
N MET A 155 -2.21 -3.30 -10.67
CA MET A 155 -1.45 -2.48 -9.72
C MET A 155 -2.42 -1.58 -8.95
N PHE A 156 -2.36 -1.66 -7.63
CA PHE A 156 -3.05 -0.73 -6.74
C PHE A 156 -2.04 0.26 -6.18
N VAL A 157 -2.43 1.54 -6.16
CA VAL A 157 -1.64 2.62 -5.56
C VAL A 157 -2.58 3.42 -4.67
N ALA A 158 -2.31 3.48 -3.38
CA ALA A 158 -3.01 4.34 -2.44
C ALA A 158 -2.06 5.40 -1.89
N THR A 159 -2.53 6.63 -1.79
CA THR A 159 -1.75 7.77 -1.26
C THR A 159 -2.66 8.95 -0.92
N LEU A 160 -2.06 9.97 -0.31
CA LEU A 160 -2.72 11.25 -0.04
C LEU A 160 -2.72 12.15 -1.28
N ASN A 161 -3.86 12.83 -1.51
CA ASN A 161 -3.98 13.79 -2.61
C ASN A 161 -3.35 15.14 -2.24
N LYS A 162 -2.70 15.82 -3.16
CA LYS A 162 -2.11 17.17 -2.95
C LYS A 162 -3.17 18.26 -3.06
N THR A 163 -3.99 18.42 -2.01
CA THR A 163 -5.04 19.44 -1.88
C THR A 163 -4.94 20.18 -0.57
N LEU A 164 -5.56 21.34 -0.46
CA LEU A 164 -5.66 22.07 0.82
C LEU A 164 -6.46 21.26 1.85
N LYS A 165 -7.49 20.51 1.41
CA LYS A 165 -8.31 19.66 2.29
C LYS A 165 -7.46 18.54 2.88
N SER A 166 -6.62 17.87 2.10
CA SER A 166 -5.72 16.84 2.62
C SER A 166 -4.68 17.42 3.58
N TYR A 167 -4.15 18.61 3.30
CA TYR A 167 -3.26 19.32 4.24
C TYR A 167 -3.92 19.52 5.60
N MET A 168 -5.16 20.04 5.61
CA MET A 168 -5.89 20.29 6.84
C MET A 168 -6.22 18.99 7.61
N PHE A 169 -6.66 17.93 6.92
CA PHE A 169 -7.10 16.71 7.59
C PHE A 169 -5.98 15.72 7.88
N ALA A 170 -5.05 15.51 6.95
CA ALA A 170 -3.99 14.52 7.12
C ALA A 170 -2.81 15.06 7.95
N ILE A 171 -2.50 16.35 7.87
CA ILE A 171 -1.42 16.96 8.65
C ILE A 171 -1.98 17.63 9.91
N ILE A 172 -2.78 18.71 9.78
CA ILE A 172 -3.25 19.44 10.96
C ILE A 172 -4.15 18.55 11.81
N GLY A 173 -5.13 17.86 11.20
CA GLY A 173 -6.07 16.99 11.91
C GLY A 173 -5.40 15.79 12.55
N ALA A 174 -4.72 14.96 11.75
CA ALA A 174 -4.19 13.68 12.22
C ALA A 174 -2.91 13.82 13.07
N GLU A 175 -2.02 14.77 12.77
CA GLU A 175 -0.75 14.91 13.47
C GLU A 175 -0.83 15.87 14.67
N TYR A 176 -1.49 17.02 14.54
CA TYR A 176 -1.51 18.06 15.59
C TYR A 176 -2.73 17.99 16.51
N VAL A 177 -3.94 17.76 15.97
CA VAL A 177 -5.19 17.78 16.75
C VAL A 177 -5.46 16.42 17.37
N LEU A 178 -5.61 15.38 16.56
CA LEU A 178 -5.96 14.03 17.01
C LEU A 178 -4.74 13.23 17.50
N ARG A 179 -3.54 13.68 17.14
CA ARG A 179 -2.27 13.00 17.47
C ARG A 179 -2.29 11.50 17.14
N TRP A 180 -2.99 11.17 16.06
CA TRP A 180 -3.04 9.80 15.55
C TRP A 180 -1.71 9.34 14.96
N LEU A 181 -0.94 10.31 14.44
CA LEU A 181 0.37 10.11 13.84
C LEU A 181 1.38 11.07 14.46
N PRO A 182 2.66 10.70 14.56
CA PRO A 182 3.71 11.62 14.99
C PRO A 182 3.79 12.87 14.10
N ILE A 183 4.05 14.03 14.69
CA ILE A 183 4.26 15.28 13.95
C ILE A 183 5.41 15.10 12.95
N GLY A 184 5.21 15.56 11.71
CA GLY A 184 6.16 15.39 10.61
C GLY A 184 6.11 14.00 9.97
N THR A 185 5.02 13.24 10.16
CA THR A 185 4.83 11.97 9.44
C THR A 185 4.66 12.22 7.96
N HIS A 186 3.94 13.28 7.58
CA HIS A 186 3.70 13.62 6.18
C HIS A 186 4.37 14.93 5.78
N ASP A 187 4.84 14.96 4.54
CA ASP A 187 5.32 16.14 3.84
C ASP A 187 4.35 16.43 2.69
N TRP A 188 3.56 17.50 2.83
CA TRP A 188 2.54 17.88 1.83
C TRP A 188 3.11 18.09 0.43
N GLU A 189 4.37 18.52 0.30
CA GLU A 189 5.03 18.69 -0.98
C GLU A 189 5.17 17.39 -1.74
N LYS A 190 5.22 16.27 -1.04
CA LYS A 190 5.32 14.91 -1.60
C LYS A 190 3.98 14.25 -1.91
N PHE A 191 2.87 14.90 -1.57
CA PHE A 191 1.55 14.37 -1.92
C PHE A 191 1.34 14.42 -3.42
N VAL A 192 0.67 13.42 -3.96
CA VAL A 192 0.57 13.17 -5.41
C VAL A 192 -0.85 13.43 -5.89
N LYS A 193 -1.00 14.31 -6.88
CA LYS A 193 -2.31 14.53 -7.51
C LYS A 193 -2.70 13.33 -8.38
N PRO A 194 -4.00 12.94 -8.42
CA PRO A 194 -4.49 11.85 -9.28
C PRO A 194 -4.08 12.00 -10.76
N GLU A 195 -4.12 13.22 -11.29
CA GLU A 195 -3.74 13.50 -12.68
C GLU A 195 -2.26 13.29 -12.94
N GLU A 196 -1.41 13.57 -11.95
CA GLU A 196 0.03 13.32 -12.03
C GLU A 196 0.31 11.81 -12.01
N LEU A 197 -0.30 11.09 -11.06
CA LEU A 197 -0.19 9.63 -11.02
C LEU A 197 -0.68 8.99 -12.31
N LYS A 198 -1.81 9.45 -12.87
CA LYS A 198 -2.35 8.95 -14.15
C LYS A 198 -1.34 9.09 -15.29
N LYS A 199 -0.67 10.24 -15.42
CA LYS A 199 0.37 10.46 -16.42
C LYS A 199 1.55 9.49 -16.23
N ILE A 200 1.99 9.28 -14.99
CA ILE A 200 3.08 8.36 -14.67
C ILE A 200 2.69 6.91 -14.98
N LEU A 201 1.47 6.49 -14.65
CA LEU A 201 0.96 5.15 -14.96
C LEU A 201 0.96 4.89 -16.47
N ILE A 202 0.41 5.82 -17.26
CA ILE A 202 0.36 5.70 -18.74
C ILE A 202 1.77 5.56 -19.31
N LYS A 203 2.72 6.40 -18.87
CA LYS A 203 4.14 6.34 -19.31
C LYS A 203 4.79 4.98 -19.04
N ASN A 204 4.28 4.24 -18.07
CA ASN A 204 4.80 2.93 -17.64
C ASN A 204 3.91 1.75 -18.08
N ASN A 205 3.16 1.90 -19.18
CA ASN A 205 2.26 0.88 -19.75
C ASN A 205 1.20 0.37 -18.78
N LEU A 206 0.67 1.27 -17.95
CA LEU A 206 -0.40 1.00 -17.00
C LEU A 206 -1.61 1.87 -17.36
N LYS A 207 -2.77 1.27 -17.55
CA LYS A 207 -4.03 1.96 -17.78
C LYS A 207 -4.76 2.11 -16.44
N LEU A 208 -5.01 3.35 -16.01
CA LEU A 208 -5.87 3.62 -14.86
C LEU A 208 -7.30 3.22 -15.20
N GLU A 209 -7.89 2.32 -14.42
CA GLU A 209 -9.25 1.83 -14.63
C GLU A 209 -10.24 2.39 -13.59
N LYS A 210 -9.80 2.59 -12.36
CA LYS A 210 -10.65 3.07 -11.29
C LYS A 210 -9.85 3.96 -10.34
N LEU A 211 -10.51 5.01 -9.84
CA LEU A 211 -10.00 5.92 -8.85
C LEU A 211 -11.10 6.18 -7.82
N ASP A 212 -10.89 5.75 -6.59
CA ASP A 212 -11.84 5.94 -5.49
C ASP A 212 -11.15 6.61 -4.30
N GLY A 213 -11.90 7.42 -3.55
CA GLY A 213 -11.50 7.93 -2.26
C GLY A 213 -11.87 6.94 -1.14
N MET A 214 -11.25 7.12 0.01
CA MET A 214 -11.59 6.41 1.23
C MET A 214 -11.83 7.41 2.34
N ASN A 215 -13.10 7.57 2.73
CA ASN A 215 -13.54 8.60 3.66
C ASN A 215 -13.80 8.01 5.05
N PHE A 216 -13.36 8.74 6.06
CA PHE A 216 -13.62 8.42 7.45
C PHE A 216 -14.85 9.18 7.96
N ASN A 217 -15.85 8.46 8.45
CA ASN A 217 -17.00 9.05 9.13
C ASN A 217 -16.72 9.10 10.63
N ILE A 218 -16.50 10.32 11.15
CA ILE A 218 -16.14 10.54 12.55
C ILE A 218 -17.26 10.10 13.50
N ILE A 219 -18.54 10.28 13.10
CA ILE A 219 -19.69 9.94 13.94
C ILE A 219 -19.84 8.43 14.11
N LYS A 220 -19.64 7.68 13.01
CA LYS A 220 -19.76 6.22 13.00
C LYS A 220 -18.45 5.50 13.32
N ASP A 221 -17.34 6.22 13.42
CA ASP A 221 -15.97 5.67 13.56
C ASP A 221 -15.64 4.63 12.47
N GLU A 222 -16.09 4.84 11.23
CA GLU A 222 -16.01 3.88 10.12
C GLU A 222 -15.42 4.49 8.86
N TRP A 223 -14.65 3.68 8.13
CA TRP A 223 -14.15 3.99 6.80
C TRP A 223 -15.09 3.47 5.72
N SER A 224 -15.27 4.22 4.65
CA SER A 224 -16.07 3.84 3.47
C SER A 224 -15.40 4.23 2.17
N ILE A 225 -15.70 3.49 1.09
CA ILE A 225 -15.32 3.86 -0.27
C ILE A 225 -16.20 5.01 -0.73
N SER A 226 -15.61 5.98 -1.40
CA SER A 226 -16.27 7.20 -1.87
C SER A 226 -15.74 7.61 -3.24
N SER A 227 -16.51 8.39 -3.98
CA SER A 227 -16.04 9.10 -5.17
C SER A 227 -15.23 10.37 -4.83
N ASP A 228 -15.29 10.85 -3.58
CA ASP A 228 -14.50 12.01 -3.12
C ASP A 228 -13.04 11.61 -2.88
N THR A 229 -12.17 11.98 -3.80
CA THR A 229 -10.72 11.75 -3.75
C THR A 229 -9.95 12.94 -3.17
N SER A 230 -10.62 13.90 -2.57
CA SER A 230 -10.00 15.18 -2.18
C SER A 230 -8.98 15.06 -1.03
N ILE A 231 -9.02 14.01 -0.20
CA ILE A 231 -8.05 13.81 0.90
C ILE A 231 -7.05 12.71 0.53
N ASN A 232 -7.55 11.54 0.18
CA ASN A 232 -6.78 10.38 -0.21
C ASN A 232 -7.47 9.67 -1.37
N TYR A 233 -6.75 8.77 -2.00
CA TYR A 233 -7.35 7.93 -3.05
C TYR A 233 -6.63 6.59 -3.18
N ILE A 234 -7.35 5.63 -3.75
CA ILE A 234 -6.79 4.38 -4.24
C ILE A 234 -7.05 4.28 -5.74
N ALA A 235 -5.97 4.12 -6.49
CA ALA A 235 -5.98 3.92 -7.94
C ALA A 235 -5.80 2.45 -8.26
N LYS A 236 -6.73 1.88 -9.05
CA LYS A 236 -6.58 0.56 -9.66
C LYS A 236 -6.15 0.74 -11.12
N SER A 237 -5.05 0.15 -11.51
CA SER A 237 -4.56 0.14 -12.89
C SER A 237 -4.28 -1.27 -13.38
N ILE A 238 -4.36 -1.47 -14.69
CA ILE A 238 -4.05 -2.73 -15.38
C ILE A 238 -2.85 -2.55 -16.30
N LYS A 239 -1.98 -3.55 -16.35
CA LYS A 239 -0.83 -3.54 -17.27
C LYS A 239 -1.25 -3.95 -18.68
N LEU A 240 -0.91 -3.14 -19.67
CA LEU A 240 -1.15 -3.37 -21.08
C LEU A 240 -0.19 -4.39 -21.70
#